data_7f527d96ebca850d867bef9e5ec7f597
#
_entry.id   7f527d96ebca850d867bef9e5ec7f597
#
_cell.length_a   1.000
_cell.length_b   1.000
_cell.length_c   1.000
_cell.angle_alpha   90.00
_cell.angle_beta   90.00
_cell.angle_gamma   90.00
#
_symmetry.space_group_name_H-M   'P 1'
#
loop_
_entity.id
_entity.type
_entity.pdbx_description
1 polymer ?
#
loop_
_entity_poly.entity_id
_entity_poly.type
_entity_poly.pdbx_seq_one_letter_code
_entity_poly.pdbx_strand_id
1 'polypeptide(L)'
;PCDLLVSELKKMNYDNIDITIYEDAHHSFDRTMDLKIADSAYRLEDCRLSLNDQGVVSTDTFIKIPMKNSIMQKLGLMFCAERGPTWGGNDIARSQSFEFAKSFFSSNLLND
;
A
#
# COMPACT_ATOMS: atom_id res chain seq x y z
N PRO A 1 -3.85 3.68 -6.41
CA PRO A 1 -4.07 2.21 -6.48
C PRO A 1 -5.20 1.75 -5.57
N CYS A 2 -5.21 2.17 -4.27
CA CYS A 2 -6.28 1.78 -3.32
C CYS A 2 -7.66 2.29 -3.74
N ASP A 3 -7.75 3.49 -4.31
CA ASP A 3 -9.01 4.06 -4.82
C ASP A 3 -9.63 3.21 -5.93
N LEU A 4 -8.78 2.68 -6.82
CA LEU A 4 -9.24 1.77 -7.88
C LEU A 4 -9.79 0.49 -7.29
N LEU A 5 -9.11 -0.10 -6.30
CA LEU A 5 -9.59 -1.30 -5.62
C LEU A 5 -10.95 -1.06 -4.96
N VAL A 6 -11.10 0.03 -4.20
CA VAL A 6 -12.36 0.38 -3.56
C VAL A 6 -13.47 0.59 -4.60
N SER A 7 -13.16 1.27 -5.72
CA SER A 7 -14.14 1.50 -6.78
C SER A 7 -14.58 0.20 -7.45
N GLU A 8 -13.67 -0.74 -7.69
CA GLU A 8 -14.01 -2.04 -8.26
C GLU A 8 -14.84 -2.90 -7.30
N LEU A 9 -14.50 -2.89 -6.00
CA LEU A 9 -15.26 -3.60 -4.99
C LEU A 9 -16.69 -3.03 -4.85
N LYS A 10 -16.85 -1.71 -4.87
CA LYS A 10 -18.18 -1.08 -4.88
C LYS A 10 -19.01 -1.46 -6.12
N LYS A 11 -18.40 -1.57 -7.29
CA LYS A 11 -19.08 -2.10 -8.51
C LYS A 11 -19.54 -3.54 -8.36
N MET A 12 -18.89 -4.33 -7.51
CA MET A 12 -19.26 -5.71 -7.20
C MET A 12 -20.26 -5.81 -6.03
N ASN A 13 -20.89 -4.70 -5.64
CA ASN A 13 -21.85 -4.57 -4.53
C ASN A 13 -21.24 -4.81 -3.13
N TYR A 14 -19.95 -4.58 -2.96
CA TYR A 14 -19.34 -4.51 -1.63
C TYR A 14 -19.40 -3.08 -1.11
N ASP A 15 -20.54 -2.70 -0.50
CA ASP A 15 -20.80 -1.33 -0.05
C ASP A 15 -20.17 -1.00 1.33
N ASN A 16 -19.79 -2.03 2.10
CA ASN A 16 -19.19 -1.89 3.44
C ASN A 16 -17.68 -1.62 3.38
N ILE A 17 -17.25 -0.85 2.41
CA ILE A 17 -15.84 -0.52 2.20
C ILE A 17 -15.70 0.99 2.06
N ASP A 18 -14.80 1.54 2.85
CA ASP A 18 -14.44 2.96 2.78
C ASP A 18 -12.92 3.13 2.78
N ILE A 19 -12.46 4.24 2.22
CA ILE A 19 -11.05 4.59 2.19
C ILE A 19 -10.85 6.01 2.70
N THR A 20 -9.91 6.16 3.62
CA THR A 20 -9.43 7.48 4.06
C THR A 20 -7.99 7.64 3.63
N ILE A 21 -7.70 8.73 2.93
CA ILE A 21 -6.36 9.07 2.46
C ILE A 21 -5.85 10.23 3.31
N TYR A 22 -4.66 10.06 3.86
CA TYR A 22 -3.97 11.10 4.62
C TYR A 22 -2.86 11.70 3.75
N GLU A 23 -2.97 12.99 3.46
CA GLU A 23 -1.98 13.71 2.66
C GLU A 23 -0.63 13.75 3.38
N ASP A 24 0.45 13.68 2.63
CA ASP A 24 1.84 13.68 3.12
C ASP A 24 2.14 12.61 4.19
N ALA A 25 1.30 11.58 4.29
CA ALA A 25 1.51 10.46 5.18
C ALA A 25 2.36 9.38 4.48
N HIS A 26 3.57 9.21 4.96
CA HIS A 26 4.51 8.19 4.48
C HIS A 26 4.38 6.90 5.29
N HIS A 27 5.17 5.88 4.94
CA HIS A 27 5.23 4.65 5.72
C HIS A 27 5.56 4.94 7.19
N SER A 28 4.87 4.32 8.13
CA SER A 28 4.99 4.57 9.59
C SER A 28 4.58 5.99 10.03
N PHE A 29 3.63 6.62 9.34
CA PHE A 29 3.14 7.96 9.69
C PHE A 29 2.52 8.04 11.10
N ASP A 30 2.10 6.92 11.65
CA ASP A 30 1.52 6.76 12.99
C ASP A 30 2.56 6.81 14.12
N ARG A 31 3.84 6.87 13.81
CA ARG A 31 4.93 6.97 14.79
C ARG A 31 5.34 8.42 15.06
N THR A 32 5.93 8.63 16.24
CA THR A 32 6.55 9.91 16.65
C THR A 32 8.03 9.90 16.30
N MET A 33 8.34 10.02 15.02
CA MET A 33 9.72 10.05 14.54
C MET A 33 9.85 10.99 13.35
N ASP A 34 11.03 11.58 13.17
CA ASP A 34 11.31 12.43 12.02
C ASP A 34 11.24 11.66 10.70
N LEU A 35 10.93 12.39 9.63
CA LEU A 35 10.98 11.86 8.27
C LEU A 35 12.42 11.46 7.91
N LYS A 36 12.58 10.29 7.34
CA LYS A 36 13.87 9.73 6.88
C LYS A 36 13.70 9.08 5.53
N ILE A 37 14.78 9.05 4.77
CA ILE A 37 14.89 8.30 3.54
C ILE A 37 15.62 6.98 3.86
N ALA A 38 15.02 5.87 3.48
CA ALA A 38 15.61 4.53 3.66
C ALA A 38 16.43 4.14 2.43
N ASP A 39 17.64 4.68 2.28
CA ASP A 39 18.48 4.56 1.07
C ASP A 39 18.72 3.10 0.63
N SER A 40 18.74 2.16 1.57
CA SER A 40 18.94 0.74 1.28
C SER A 40 17.65 -0.01 0.91
N ALA A 41 16.48 0.55 1.20
CA ALA A 41 15.20 -0.09 0.92
C ALA A 41 14.75 0.16 -0.53
N TYR A 42 13.94 -0.76 -1.04
CA TYR A 42 13.33 -0.62 -2.36
C TYR A 42 11.92 -0.03 -2.26
N ARG A 43 11.59 0.83 -3.23
CA ARG A 43 10.27 1.37 -3.50
C ARG A 43 9.73 0.70 -4.77
N LEU A 44 8.53 0.15 -4.70
CA LEU A 44 7.92 -0.62 -5.79
C LEU A 44 6.62 0.02 -6.31
N GLU A 45 6.37 1.29 -6.02
CA GLU A 45 5.11 1.97 -6.36
C GLU A 45 4.86 2.06 -7.87
N ASP A 46 5.94 2.14 -8.66
CA ASP A 46 5.88 2.17 -10.12
C ASP A 46 5.87 0.78 -10.76
N CYS A 47 6.01 -0.27 -9.95
CA CYS A 47 5.98 -1.64 -10.44
C CYS A 47 4.54 -2.12 -10.65
N ARG A 48 4.20 -2.43 -11.89
CA ARG A 48 2.95 -3.11 -12.22
C ARG A 48 3.15 -4.59 -12.12
N LEU A 49 2.45 -5.22 -11.19
CA LEU A 49 2.55 -6.64 -10.90
C LEU A 49 1.18 -7.29 -11.03
N SER A 50 1.16 -8.52 -11.51
CA SER A 50 -0.03 -9.37 -11.57
C SER A 50 0.21 -10.66 -10.81
N LEU A 51 -0.84 -11.18 -10.19
CA LEU A 51 -0.87 -12.47 -9.51
C LEU A 51 -1.76 -13.40 -10.32
N ASN A 52 -1.30 -14.60 -10.63
CA ASN A 52 -2.11 -15.61 -11.28
C ASN A 52 -2.77 -16.56 -10.26
N ASP A 53 -3.68 -17.42 -10.72
CA ASP A 53 -4.42 -18.37 -9.88
C ASP A 53 -3.53 -19.40 -9.17
N GLN A 54 -2.29 -19.56 -9.61
CA GLN A 54 -1.29 -20.45 -8.99
C GLN A 54 -0.45 -19.72 -7.92
N GLY A 55 -0.75 -18.45 -7.61
CA GLY A 55 0.01 -17.65 -6.66
C GLY A 55 1.34 -17.13 -7.18
N VAL A 56 1.60 -17.16 -8.49
CA VAL A 56 2.84 -16.65 -9.08
C VAL A 56 2.67 -15.17 -9.40
N VAL A 57 3.54 -14.34 -8.81
CA VAL A 57 3.67 -12.92 -9.15
C VAL A 57 4.47 -12.77 -10.44
N SER A 58 4.00 -11.95 -11.36
CA SER A 58 4.70 -11.61 -12.61
C SER A 58 4.64 -10.10 -12.83
N THR A 59 5.57 -9.56 -13.61
CA THR A 59 5.47 -8.18 -14.11
C THR A 59 4.23 -8.07 -15.01
N ASP A 60 3.47 -7.00 -14.85
CA ASP A 60 2.33 -6.68 -15.73
C ASP A 60 2.77 -5.62 -16.75
N THR A 61 3.74 -5.98 -17.56
CA THR A 61 4.32 -5.17 -18.65
C THR A 61 4.24 -5.96 -19.94
N PHE A 62 4.74 -5.37 -21.05
CA PHE A 62 4.78 -6.02 -22.37
C PHE A 62 5.48 -7.39 -22.33
N ILE A 63 6.52 -7.54 -21.49
CA ILE A 63 7.18 -8.83 -21.23
C ILE A 63 6.82 -9.25 -19.80
N LYS A 64 6.03 -10.32 -19.67
CA LYS A 64 5.68 -10.90 -18.36
C LYS A 64 6.81 -11.77 -17.84
N ILE A 65 7.46 -11.33 -16.77
CA ILE A 65 8.53 -12.08 -16.10
C ILE A 65 7.97 -12.71 -14.83
N PRO A 66 7.83 -14.04 -14.75
CA PRO A 66 7.35 -14.71 -13.55
C PRO A 66 8.43 -14.73 -12.47
N MET A 67 8.13 -14.18 -11.29
CA MET A 67 9.09 -14.00 -10.18
C MET A 67 9.21 -15.26 -9.30
N LYS A 68 9.49 -16.41 -9.91
CA LYS A 68 9.56 -17.72 -9.22
C LYS A 68 10.83 -17.91 -8.38
N ASN A 69 11.88 -17.15 -8.64
CA ASN A 69 13.16 -17.23 -7.92
C ASN A 69 13.83 -15.86 -7.85
N SER A 70 14.89 -15.73 -7.06
CA SER A 70 15.60 -14.47 -6.80
C SER A 70 16.18 -13.80 -8.05
N ILE A 71 16.58 -14.57 -9.05
CA ILE A 71 17.14 -14.03 -10.31
C ILE A 71 16.00 -13.40 -11.12
N MET A 72 14.89 -14.11 -11.27
CA MET A 72 13.71 -13.60 -11.97
C MET A 72 13.07 -12.40 -11.27
N GLN A 73 13.10 -12.38 -9.92
CA GLN A 73 12.67 -11.22 -9.15
C GLN A 73 13.52 -9.99 -9.44
N LYS A 74 14.86 -10.15 -9.40
CA LYS A 74 15.78 -9.05 -9.73
C LYS A 74 15.56 -8.54 -11.15
N LEU A 75 15.40 -9.44 -12.10
CA LEU A 75 15.17 -9.09 -13.49
C LEU A 75 13.82 -8.38 -13.68
N GLY A 76 12.75 -8.89 -13.06
CA GLY A 76 11.42 -8.30 -13.15
C GLY A 76 11.31 -6.92 -12.51
N LEU A 77 12.02 -6.69 -11.41
CA LEU A 77 11.99 -5.43 -10.67
C LEU A 77 13.02 -4.40 -11.16
N MET A 78 13.98 -4.80 -11.98
CA MET A 78 15.11 -3.96 -12.38
C MET A 78 14.69 -2.64 -13.07
N PHE A 79 13.53 -2.63 -13.75
CA PHE A 79 13.07 -1.48 -14.52
C PHE A 79 12.06 -0.60 -13.79
N CYS A 80 11.57 -1.01 -12.63
CA CYS A 80 10.54 -0.28 -11.89
C CYS A 80 10.85 -0.09 -10.41
N ALA A 81 11.76 -0.88 -9.85
CA ALA A 81 12.14 -0.72 -8.45
C ALA A 81 13.12 0.44 -8.28
N GLU A 82 12.75 1.39 -7.47
CA GLU A 82 13.60 2.51 -7.06
C GLU A 82 14.12 2.31 -5.63
N ARG A 83 15.00 3.17 -5.19
CA ARG A 83 15.52 3.17 -3.82
C ARG A 83 15.09 4.43 -3.06
N GLY A 84 15.18 4.36 -1.74
CA GLY A 84 15.00 5.50 -0.89
C GLY A 84 13.52 5.87 -0.66
N PRO A 85 12.64 4.93 -0.25
CA PRO A 85 11.31 5.32 0.17
C PRO A 85 11.41 6.22 1.41
N THR A 86 10.56 7.24 1.46
CA THR A 86 10.41 8.09 2.63
C THR A 86 9.55 7.38 3.68
N TRP A 87 9.95 7.47 4.92
CA TRP A 87 9.21 6.95 6.06
C TRP A 87 9.35 7.87 7.27
N GLY A 88 8.40 7.83 8.19
CA GLY A 88 8.42 8.63 9.40
C GLY A 88 7.07 9.21 9.77
N GLY A 89 7.00 9.83 10.94
CA GLY A 89 5.78 10.34 11.53
C GLY A 89 5.17 11.51 10.75
N ASN A 90 3.85 11.61 10.87
CA ASN A 90 3.07 12.79 10.50
C ASN A 90 2.01 12.97 11.60
N ASP A 91 2.20 13.96 12.47
CA ASP A 91 1.36 14.16 13.66
C ASP A 91 -0.11 14.41 13.32
N ILE A 92 -0.38 15.10 12.20
CA ILE A 92 -1.74 15.38 11.74
C ILE A 92 -2.41 14.08 11.28
N ALA A 93 -1.78 13.35 10.37
CA ALA A 93 -2.30 12.09 9.87
C ALA A 93 -2.44 11.04 10.98
N ARG A 94 -1.49 11.00 11.91
CA ARG A 94 -1.55 10.15 13.10
C ARG A 94 -2.76 10.45 13.96
N SER A 95 -2.97 11.71 14.33
CA SER A 95 -4.13 12.12 15.14
C SER A 95 -5.44 11.77 14.45
N GLN A 96 -5.58 12.12 13.18
CA GLN A 96 -6.76 11.83 12.38
C GLN A 96 -7.04 10.31 12.26
N SER A 97 -6.00 9.50 12.06
CA SER A 97 -6.15 8.05 11.92
C SER A 97 -6.59 7.39 13.24
N PHE A 98 -6.08 7.85 14.38
CA PHE A 98 -6.51 7.35 15.69
C PHE A 98 -7.94 7.78 16.05
N GLU A 99 -8.33 9.01 15.73
CA GLU A 99 -9.72 9.47 15.91
C GLU A 99 -10.68 8.68 15.02
N PHE A 100 -10.31 8.46 13.76
CA PHE A 100 -11.09 7.64 12.84
C PHE A 100 -11.25 6.20 13.37
N ALA A 101 -10.15 5.56 13.77
CA ALA A 101 -10.17 4.20 14.31
C ALA A 101 -11.04 4.11 15.58
N LYS A 102 -10.91 5.06 16.49
CA LYS A 102 -11.73 5.13 17.71
C LYS A 102 -13.22 5.25 17.36
N SER A 103 -13.58 6.16 16.47
CA SER A 103 -14.96 6.37 16.03
C SER A 103 -15.52 5.12 15.35
N PHE A 104 -14.75 4.53 14.42
CA PHE A 104 -15.14 3.32 13.73
C PHE A 104 -15.42 2.16 14.69
N PHE A 105 -14.50 1.87 15.61
CA PHE A 105 -14.69 0.79 16.56
C PHE A 105 -15.83 1.08 17.57
N SER A 106 -15.98 2.33 18.01
CA SER A 106 -17.09 2.69 18.88
C SER A 106 -18.45 2.49 18.22
N SER A 107 -18.56 2.85 16.93
CA SER A 107 -19.81 2.72 16.19
C SER A 107 -20.16 1.27 15.82
N ASN A 108 -19.17 0.41 15.65
CA ASN A 108 -19.39 -0.95 15.15
C ASN A 108 -19.30 -2.04 16.22
N LEU A 109 -18.68 -1.76 17.38
CA LEU A 109 -18.46 -2.78 18.42
C LEU A 109 -19.16 -2.46 19.76
N LEU A 110 -19.58 -1.21 19.99
CA LEU A 110 -20.16 -0.80 21.28
C LEU A 110 -21.65 -0.48 21.21
N ASN A 111 -22.29 -0.65 20.06
CA ASN A 111 -23.73 -0.38 19.85
C ASN A 111 -24.56 -1.68 19.89
N ASP A 112 -24.25 -2.59 20.82
CA ASP A 112 -25.11 -3.72 21.19
C ASP A 112 -25.93 -3.38 22.47
#